data_5c39d516e4c6568ad6bfbd832b1c79ec
#
_entry.id   5c39d516e4c6568ad6bfbd832b1c79ec
#
_cell.length_a   1.000
_cell.length_b   1.000
_cell.length_c   1.000
_cell.angle_alpha   90.00
_cell.angle_beta   90.00
_cell.angle_gamma   90.00
#
_symmetry.space_group_name_H-M   'P 1'
#
loop_
_entity.id
_entity.type
_entity.pdbx_description
1 polymer ?
#
loop_
_entity_poly.entity_id
_entity_poly.type
_entity_poly.pdbx_seq_one_letter_code
_entity_poly.pdbx_strand_id
1 'polypeptide(L)'
;MPVVTLVDVFTHAGRGGNPCPVVADACGLDAEAMRDVARRYGHESGFALPADDGVSDLRFRFFVPNHEMEMCAHATIGTLWVLAQAGRLPASTVRIATGSGAVTGFVASRGDGDWTIAITQPAGSVRPLAGEAEASVLTALGIGRDTLAGRPVHNAVTSRVKTLVPMRDAAALNALAPDSSGVEAACSRIGSTGLYPYAVLDGPAQLFEARQFPRSSGYPEDAATGIAAAALAFGLLRDGLVAPDDRPIRILQGRAMGRLSEIRVRLGFADGRAIGCLLEGDVAISATT
;
A
#
# COMPACT_ATOMS: atom_id res chain seq x y z
N MET A 1 4.55 -16.44 24.44
CA MET A 1 4.41 -15.91 23.08
C MET A 1 3.53 -14.66 23.15
N PRO A 2 3.76 -13.63 22.34
CA PRO A 2 2.89 -12.47 22.33
C PRO A 2 1.48 -12.83 21.82
N VAL A 3 0.49 -12.04 22.26
CA VAL A 3 -0.86 -12.13 21.69
C VAL A 3 -0.84 -11.49 20.29
N VAL A 4 -1.20 -12.26 19.28
CA VAL A 4 -1.24 -11.82 17.89
C VAL A 4 -2.68 -11.77 17.42
N THR A 5 -3.10 -10.62 16.87
CA THR A 5 -4.38 -10.46 16.18
C THR A 5 -4.11 -10.47 14.68
N LEU A 6 -4.68 -11.43 13.96
CA LEU A 6 -4.57 -11.47 12.50
C LEU A 6 -5.73 -10.69 11.88
N VAL A 7 -5.40 -9.69 11.07
CA VAL A 7 -6.38 -8.86 10.35
C VAL A 7 -6.11 -8.88 8.85
N ASP A 8 -7.16 -8.69 8.05
CA ASP A 8 -7.06 -8.41 6.63
C ASP A 8 -7.28 -6.90 6.42
N VAL A 9 -6.30 -6.22 5.83
CA VAL A 9 -6.30 -4.77 5.62
C VAL A 9 -6.59 -4.44 4.16
N PHE A 10 -7.33 -3.38 3.89
CA PHE A 10 -7.85 -3.00 2.58
C PHE A 10 -8.89 -3.98 2.05
N THR A 11 -9.74 -4.49 2.91
CA THR A 11 -10.84 -5.38 2.48
C THR A 11 -11.81 -4.65 1.56
N HIS A 12 -12.41 -5.39 0.61
CA HIS A 12 -13.52 -4.93 -0.19
C HIS A 12 -14.81 -5.65 0.25
N ALA A 13 -15.77 -4.89 0.77
CA ALA A 13 -17.00 -5.44 1.34
C ALA A 13 -16.74 -6.54 2.40
N GLY A 14 -15.76 -6.34 3.28
CA GLY A 14 -15.38 -7.25 4.35
C GLY A 14 -14.64 -8.52 3.92
N ARG A 15 -14.17 -8.59 2.68
CA ARG A 15 -13.45 -9.74 2.12
C ARG A 15 -12.16 -9.32 1.41
N GLY A 16 -11.28 -10.28 1.15
CA GLY A 16 -9.99 -10.02 0.51
C GLY A 16 -9.04 -9.29 1.46
N GLY A 17 -8.37 -8.28 0.98
CA GLY A 17 -7.38 -7.54 1.77
C GLY A 17 -6.01 -8.20 1.83
N ASN A 18 -5.08 -7.52 2.50
CA ASN A 18 -3.73 -8.01 2.74
C ASN A 18 -3.60 -8.46 4.21
N PRO A 19 -3.27 -9.74 4.48
CA PRO A 19 -3.13 -10.24 5.83
C PRO A 19 -2.03 -9.53 6.61
N CYS A 20 -2.31 -9.21 7.85
CA CYS A 20 -1.39 -8.54 8.75
C CYS A 20 -1.49 -9.10 10.17
N PRO A 21 -0.50 -9.86 10.65
CA PRO A 21 -0.36 -10.15 12.06
C PRO A 21 -0.01 -8.89 12.84
N VAL A 22 -0.76 -8.60 13.89
CA VAL A 22 -0.57 -7.41 14.74
C VAL A 22 -0.32 -7.83 16.17
N VAL A 23 0.75 -7.30 16.77
CA VAL A 23 1.01 -7.35 18.20
C VAL A 23 0.75 -5.97 18.79
N ALA A 24 -0.41 -5.82 19.44
CA ALA A 24 -0.86 -4.54 19.99
C ALA A 24 -0.04 -4.08 21.21
N ASP A 25 0.70 -5.00 21.85
CA ASP A 25 1.64 -4.71 22.92
C ASP A 25 2.92 -5.52 22.68
N ALA A 26 3.91 -4.86 22.11
CA ALA A 26 5.20 -5.46 21.80
C ALA A 26 6.27 -5.08 22.85
N CYS A 27 5.88 -4.56 24.03
CA CYS A 27 6.82 -4.28 25.11
C CYS A 27 7.60 -5.54 25.48
N GLY A 28 8.92 -5.41 25.59
CA GLY A 28 9.80 -6.53 25.96
C GLY A 28 10.12 -7.52 24.84
N LEU A 29 9.55 -7.36 23.64
CA LEU A 29 9.96 -8.15 22.47
C LEU A 29 11.20 -7.54 21.83
N ASP A 30 12.21 -8.38 21.59
CA ASP A 30 13.36 -8.01 20.76
C ASP A 30 13.07 -8.19 19.25
N ALA A 31 14.02 -7.81 18.42
CA ALA A 31 13.87 -7.89 16.96
C ALA A 31 13.73 -9.33 16.45
N GLU A 32 14.34 -10.31 17.13
CA GLU A 32 14.25 -11.71 16.75
C GLU A 32 12.85 -12.26 17.05
N ALA A 33 12.32 -11.99 18.24
CA ALA A 33 10.96 -12.40 18.61
C ALA A 33 9.89 -11.79 17.68
N MET A 34 10.06 -10.52 17.26
CA MET A 34 9.17 -9.88 16.29
C MET A 34 9.26 -10.53 14.91
N ARG A 35 10.47 -10.87 14.46
CA ARG A 35 10.71 -11.56 13.19
C ARG A 35 10.14 -12.98 13.21
N ASP A 36 10.20 -13.66 14.33
CA ASP A 36 9.61 -15.01 14.50
C ASP A 36 8.08 -14.98 14.34
N VAL A 37 7.40 -13.92 14.80
CA VAL A 37 5.99 -13.72 14.51
C VAL A 37 5.77 -13.62 12.99
N ALA A 38 6.53 -12.76 12.29
CA ALA A 38 6.41 -12.61 10.85
C ALA A 38 6.69 -13.91 10.09
N ARG A 39 7.71 -14.69 10.51
CA ARG A 39 8.01 -16.02 9.93
C ARG A 39 6.87 -17.02 10.14
N ARG A 40 6.30 -17.06 11.33
CA ARG A 40 5.21 -17.98 11.68
C ARG A 40 3.96 -17.76 10.83
N TYR A 41 3.62 -16.51 10.59
CA TYR A 41 2.41 -16.16 9.82
C TYR A 41 2.69 -16.03 8.31
N GLY A 42 3.96 -15.88 7.90
CA GLY A 42 4.35 -15.69 6.50
C GLY A 42 3.98 -14.32 5.93
N HIS A 43 3.66 -13.34 6.78
CA HIS A 43 3.14 -12.03 6.36
C HIS A 43 3.89 -10.87 7.02
N GLU A 44 3.81 -9.69 6.39
CA GLU A 44 4.25 -8.43 6.97
C GLU A 44 3.46 -8.13 8.24
N SER A 45 4.17 -8.02 9.37
CA SER A 45 3.60 -7.93 10.70
C SER A 45 3.84 -6.56 11.34
N GLY A 46 2.86 -6.05 12.07
CA GLY A 46 2.91 -4.77 12.78
C GLY A 46 3.03 -4.93 14.31
N PHE A 47 3.89 -4.12 14.93
CA PHE A 47 4.20 -4.16 16.35
C PHE A 47 4.07 -2.75 16.96
N ALA A 48 3.18 -2.60 17.96
CA ALA A 48 3.00 -1.35 18.67
C ALA A 48 3.84 -1.32 19.94
N LEU A 49 4.57 -0.21 20.14
CA LEU A 49 5.40 0.07 21.30
C LEU A 49 5.11 1.50 21.80
N PRO A 50 5.43 1.80 23.07
CA PRO A 50 5.54 3.17 23.54
C PRO A 50 6.57 3.95 22.69
N ALA A 51 6.31 5.21 22.42
CA ALA A 51 7.29 6.09 21.78
C ALA A 51 8.43 6.41 22.75
N ASP A 52 9.64 6.58 22.19
CA ASP A 52 10.87 6.89 22.94
C ASP A 52 11.53 8.19 22.48
N ASP A 53 10.88 8.94 21.55
CA ASP A 53 11.39 10.17 20.96
C ASP A 53 10.87 11.46 21.63
N GLY A 54 9.97 11.35 22.60
CA GLY A 54 9.37 12.48 23.33
C GLY A 54 8.42 13.36 22.50
N VAL A 55 8.12 12.97 21.26
CA VAL A 55 7.28 13.75 20.32
C VAL A 55 6.15 12.91 19.72
N SER A 56 6.35 11.60 19.56
CA SER A 56 5.35 10.67 19.02
C SER A 56 4.52 10.08 20.15
N ASP A 57 3.28 9.70 19.83
CA ASP A 57 2.39 9.04 20.78
C ASP A 57 2.71 7.55 20.90
N LEU A 58 3.07 6.94 19.76
CA LEU A 58 3.39 5.52 19.65
C LEU A 58 4.60 5.34 18.72
N ARG A 59 5.25 4.19 18.84
CA ARG A 59 6.26 3.71 17.90
C ARG A 59 5.78 2.41 17.28
N PHE A 60 5.83 2.31 15.96
CA PHE A 60 5.55 1.08 15.25
C PHE A 60 6.80 0.52 14.59
N ARG A 61 6.95 -0.80 14.69
CA ARG A 61 7.96 -1.59 13.98
C ARG A 61 7.27 -2.59 13.08
N PHE A 62 7.91 -2.90 11.94
CA PHE A 62 7.32 -3.77 10.93
C PHE A 62 8.34 -4.84 10.53
N PHE A 63 7.90 -6.08 10.45
CA PHE A 63 8.78 -7.19 10.09
C PHE A 63 8.15 -8.03 8.97
N VAL A 64 8.99 -8.42 8.03
CA VAL A 64 8.79 -9.56 7.13
C VAL A 64 9.58 -10.75 7.68
N PRO A 65 9.38 -11.99 7.16
CA PRO A 65 10.11 -13.15 7.65
C PRO A 65 11.62 -12.99 7.71
N ASN A 66 12.22 -12.20 6.84
CA ASN A 66 13.67 -12.10 6.66
C ASN A 66 14.31 -10.86 7.28
N HIS A 67 13.58 -9.75 7.44
CA HIS A 67 14.14 -8.48 7.92
C HIS A 67 13.09 -7.54 8.50
N GLU A 68 13.55 -6.47 9.16
CA GLU A 68 12.73 -5.35 9.57
C GLU A 68 12.53 -4.38 8.39
N MET A 69 11.32 -3.84 8.26
CA MET A 69 10.97 -2.81 7.28
C MET A 69 10.90 -1.46 7.98
N GLU A 70 11.36 -0.41 7.29
CA GLU A 70 11.29 0.96 7.81
C GLU A 70 9.85 1.49 7.92
N MET A 71 8.97 1.07 6.99
CA MET A 71 7.57 1.48 6.94
C MET A 71 6.73 0.45 6.17
N CYS A 72 5.51 0.19 6.66
CA CYS A 72 4.51 -0.64 6.01
C CYS A 72 3.12 -0.03 6.19
N ALA A 73 2.51 0.44 5.09
CA ALA A 73 1.24 1.17 5.15
C ALA A 73 0.08 0.30 5.65
N HIS A 74 -0.08 -0.94 5.13
CA HIS A 74 -1.17 -1.80 5.57
C HIS A 74 -0.97 -2.25 7.02
N ALA A 75 0.27 -2.57 7.44
CA ALA A 75 0.52 -2.92 8.83
C ALA A 75 0.30 -1.73 9.79
N THR A 76 0.56 -0.49 9.36
CA THR A 76 0.22 0.70 10.14
C THR A 76 -1.29 0.83 10.33
N ILE A 77 -2.07 0.69 9.25
CA ILE A 77 -3.54 0.74 9.30
C ILE A 77 -4.09 -0.39 10.17
N GLY A 78 -3.61 -1.62 9.96
CA GLY A 78 -4.03 -2.79 10.75
C GLY A 78 -3.71 -2.64 12.23
N THR A 79 -2.52 -2.14 12.58
CA THR A 79 -2.11 -1.91 13.97
C THR A 79 -2.97 -0.84 14.64
N LEU A 80 -3.23 0.28 13.96
CA LEU A 80 -4.14 1.31 14.47
C LEU A 80 -5.56 0.78 14.70
N TRP A 81 -6.07 -0.02 13.77
CA TRP A 81 -7.40 -0.62 13.88
C TRP A 81 -7.48 -1.56 15.10
N VAL A 82 -6.49 -2.43 15.29
CA VAL A 82 -6.45 -3.36 16.45
C VAL A 82 -6.36 -2.59 17.75
N LEU A 83 -5.56 -1.51 17.82
CA LEU A 83 -5.48 -0.64 18.98
C LEU A 83 -6.79 0.09 19.26
N ALA A 84 -7.49 0.55 18.21
CA ALA A 84 -8.81 1.17 18.32
C ALA A 84 -9.86 0.20 18.88
N GLN A 85 -9.91 -1.02 18.36
CA GLN A 85 -10.79 -2.09 18.84
C GLN A 85 -10.54 -2.43 20.32
N ALA A 86 -9.27 -2.37 20.73
CA ALA A 86 -8.89 -2.64 22.12
C ALA A 86 -9.05 -1.43 23.05
N GLY A 87 -9.50 -0.26 22.56
CA GLY A 87 -9.61 0.98 23.36
C GLY A 87 -8.25 1.49 23.85
N ARG A 88 -7.16 1.22 23.13
CA ARG A 88 -5.78 1.51 23.54
C ARG A 88 -5.13 2.69 22.80
N LEU A 89 -5.90 3.43 22.02
CA LEU A 89 -5.39 4.63 21.35
C LEU A 89 -5.42 5.84 22.31
N PRO A 90 -4.36 6.67 22.30
CA PRO A 90 -4.31 7.88 23.15
C PRO A 90 -5.27 8.97 22.68
N ALA A 91 -5.55 9.04 21.39
CA ALA A 91 -6.42 10.04 20.76
C ALA A 91 -6.93 9.56 19.39
N SER A 92 -7.84 10.32 18.78
CA SER A 92 -8.31 10.08 17.40
C SER A 92 -7.29 10.47 16.33
N THR A 93 -6.32 11.31 16.67
CA THR A 93 -5.16 11.64 15.83
C THR A 93 -3.92 11.18 16.57
N VAL A 94 -3.16 10.28 15.97
CA VAL A 94 -2.01 9.60 16.58
C VAL A 94 -0.76 9.86 15.76
N ARG A 95 0.27 10.41 16.39
CA ARG A 95 1.59 10.55 15.79
C ARG A 95 2.42 9.30 16.05
N ILE A 96 2.87 8.65 15.00
CA ILE A 96 3.53 7.35 15.04
C ILE A 96 4.97 7.50 14.57
N ALA A 97 5.94 7.14 15.41
CA ALA A 97 7.34 6.98 14.99
C ALA A 97 7.50 5.67 14.22
N THR A 98 8.15 5.73 13.07
CA THR A 98 8.53 4.55 12.25
C THR A 98 9.98 4.66 11.84
N GLY A 99 10.56 3.60 11.28
CA GLY A 99 11.92 3.62 10.74
C GLY A 99 12.15 4.62 9.61
N SER A 100 11.09 5.00 8.88
CA SER A 100 11.15 6.00 7.80
C SER A 100 10.75 7.42 8.23
N GLY A 101 10.54 7.66 9.52
CA GLY A 101 10.09 8.93 10.08
C GLY A 101 8.67 8.88 10.65
N ALA A 102 8.12 10.05 10.97
CA ALA A 102 6.80 10.15 11.59
C ALA A 102 5.67 10.00 10.56
N VAL A 103 4.63 9.25 10.95
CA VAL A 103 3.37 9.09 10.21
C VAL A 103 2.24 9.55 11.14
N THR A 104 1.27 10.28 10.60
CA THR A 104 0.06 10.61 11.36
C THR A 104 -1.07 9.66 10.98
N GLY A 105 -1.64 9.00 11.97
CA GLY A 105 -2.85 8.19 11.88
C GLY A 105 -4.08 8.98 12.29
N PHE A 106 -5.17 8.84 11.56
CA PHE A 106 -6.49 9.38 11.88
C PHE A 106 -7.44 8.20 12.09
N VAL A 107 -8.14 8.20 13.22
CA VAL A 107 -9.03 7.12 13.63
C VAL A 107 -10.39 7.71 13.97
N ALA A 108 -11.42 7.27 13.28
CA ALA A 108 -12.80 7.71 13.50
C ALA A 108 -13.72 6.50 13.66
N SER A 109 -14.58 6.53 14.66
CA SER A 109 -15.62 5.52 14.84
C SER A 109 -16.67 5.62 13.73
N ARG A 110 -17.07 4.49 13.16
CA ARG A 110 -18.20 4.37 12.22
C ARG A 110 -19.51 4.05 12.92
N GLY A 111 -19.51 3.85 14.25
CA GLY A 111 -20.58 3.18 14.97
C GLY A 111 -20.43 1.65 14.93
N ASP A 112 -21.25 0.94 15.68
CA ASP A 112 -21.30 -0.54 15.74
C ASP A 112 -19.96 -1.26 16.02
N GLY A 113 -19.01 -0.53 16.64
CA GLY A 113 -17.69 -1.08 16.97
C GLY A 113 -16.70 -1.15 15.82
N ASP A 114 -17.00 -0.51 14.68
CA ASP A 114 -16.07 -0.42 13.54
C ASP A 114 -15.39 0.96 13.46
N TRP A 115 -14.26 1.01 12.74
CA TRP A 115 -13.37 2.16 12.67
C TRP A 115 -12.93 2.47 11.25
N THR A 116 -12.90 3.75 10.90
CA THR A 116 -12.18 4.24 9.73
C THR A 116 -10.77 4.61 10.14
N ILE A 117 -9.79 4.07 9.42
CA ILE A 117 -8.37 4.37 9.63
C ILE A 117 -7.82 5.04 8.37
N ALA A 118 -7.17 6.18 8.56
CA ALA A 118 -6.40 6.85 7.52
C ALA A 118 -5.00 7.16 8.03
N ILE A 119 -4.00 7.10 7.14
CA ILE A 119 -2.61 7.46 7.46
C ILE A 119 -2.04 8.41 6.43
N THR A 120 -1.17 9.32 6.88
CA THR A 120 -0.48 10.24 5.98
C THR A 120 0.56 9.54 5.12
N GLN A 121 0.71 10.02 3.88
CA GLN A 121 1.83 9.75 3.00
C GLN A 121 2.40 11.06 2.46
N PRO A 122 3.71 11.15 2.24
CA PRO A 122 4.34 12.38 1.74
C PRO A 122 3.89 12.72 0.32
N ALA A 123 4.21 13.94 -0.10
CA ALA A 123 4.01 14.38 -1.47
C ALA A 123 4.74 13.46 -2.46
N GLY A 124 4.07 13.16 -3.56
CA GLY A 124 4.62 12.32 -4.61
C GLY A 124 5.34 13.13 -5.68
N SER A 125 6.30 12.48 -6.34
CA SER A 125 6.85 12.95 -7.61
C SER A 125 6.69 11.89 -8.70
N VAL A 126 6.51 12.34 -9.94
CA VAL A 126 6.23 11.46 -11.08
C VAL A 126 7.14 11.84 -12.25
N ARG A 127 7.84 10.85 -12.80
CA ARG A 127 8.72 11.02 -13.96
C ARG A 127 8.38 10.00 -15.05
N PRO A 128 8.23 10.41 -16.32
CA PRO A 128 8.00 9.49 -17.41
C PRO A 128 9.24 8.61 -17.64
N LEU A 129 8.99 7.37 -18.01
CA LEU A 129 9.99 6.47 -18.58
C LEU A 129 9.91 6.53 -20.10
N ALA A 130 11.04 6.39 -20.79
CA ALA A 130 11.12 6.38 -22.25
C ALA A 130 12.24 5.46 -22.73
N GLY A 131 12.22 5.14 -24.02
CA GLY A 131 13.27 4.36 -24.68
C GLY A 131 13.46 2.98 -24.06
N GLU A 132 14.70 2.62 -23.79
CA GLU A 132 15.06 1.30 -23.25
C GLU A 132 14.46 1.01 -21.87
N ALA A 133 14.27 2.05 -21.04
CA ALA A 133 13.67 1.90 -19.71
C ALA A 133 12.21 1.43 -19.81
N GLU A 134 11.42 2.08 -20.68
CA GLU A 134 10.04 1.66 -20.94
C GLU A 134 10.01 0.28 -21.62
N ALA A 135 10.86 0.04 -22.63
CA ALA A 135 10.92 -1.23 -23.31
C ALA A 135 11.20 -2.41 -22.36
N SER A 136 12.10 -2.21 -21.37
CA SER A 136 12.40 -3.24 -20.36
C SER A 136 11.18 -3.58 -19.49
N VAL A 137 10.34 -2.59 -19.16
CA VAL A 137 9.09 -2.81 -18.40
C VAL A 137 8.08 -3.60 -19.23
N LEU A 138 7.87 -3.22 -20.50
CA LEU A 138 6.94 -3.93 -21.39
C LEU A 138 7.37 -5.38 -21.61
N THR A 139 8.66 -5.61 -21.83
CA THR A 139 9.23 -6.96 -21.96
C THR A 139 9.00 -7.79 -20.70
N ALA A 140 9.24 -7.21 -19.51
CA ALA A 140 9.03 -7.91 -18.22
C ALA A 140 7.57 -8.28 -17.98
N LEU A 141 6.63 -7.46 -18.48
CA LEU A 141 5.19 -7.75 -18.39
C LEU A 141 4.70 -8.65 -19.55
N GLY A 142 5.52 -8.94 -20.55
CA GLY A 142 5.14 -9.73 -21.74
C GLY A 142 4.13 -9.03 -22.64
N ILE A 143 4.16 -7.69 -22.73
CA ILE A 143 3.18 -6.89 -23.46
C ILE A 143 3.81 -5.99 -24.52
N GLY A 144 3.02 -5.63 -25.54
CA GLY A 144 3.33 -4.60 -26.52
C GLY A 144 2.74 -3.23 -26.16
N ARG A 145 3.13 -2.19 -26.90
CA ARG A 145 2.59 -0.82 -26.73
C ARG A 145 1.10 -0.72 -27.05
N ASP A 146 0.57 -1.61 -27.88
CA ASP A 146 -0.86 -1.72 -28.23
C ASP A 146 -1.73 -2.13 -27.04
N THR A 147 -1.13 -2.69 -26.01
CA THR A 147 -1.80 -3.05 -24.74
C THR A 147 -1.93 -1.87 -23.79
N LEU A 148 -1.19 -0.78 -24.02
CA LEU A 148 -1.24 0.43 -23.21
C LEU A 148 -2.44 1.32 -23.59
N ALA A 149 -2.84 2.19 -22.64
CA ALA A 149 -3.91 3.17 -22.81
C ALA A 149 -3.48 4.44 -23.58
N GLY A 150 -2.39 4.39 -24.37
CA GLY A 150 -1.86 5.56 -25.09
C GLY A 150 -1.25 6.64 -24.19
N ARG A 151 -0.90 6.31 -22.96
CA ARG A 151 -0.28 7.19 -21.96
C ARG A 151 1.14 6.71 -21.65
N PRO A 152 2.03 7.58 -21.17
CA PRO A 152 3.39 7.19 -20.80
C PRO A 152 3.42 6.29 -19.57
N VAL A 153 4.40 5.40 -19.52
CA VAL A 153 4.81 4.68 -18.33
C VAL A 153 5.56 5.64 -17.42
N HIS A 154 5.28 5.63 -16.11
CA HIS A 154 5.89 6.54 -15.14
C HIS A 154 6.61 5.79 -14.01
N ASN A 155 7.73 6.32 -13.56
CA ASN A 155 8.19 6.11 -12.18
C ASN A 155 7.56 7.17 -11.30
N ALA A 156 6.78 6.73 -10.30
CA ALA A 156 6.18 7.59 -9.29
C ALA A 156 6.67 7.17 -7.90
N VAL A 157 6.85 8.14 -7.02
CA VAL A 157 7.36 7.91 -5.66
C VAL A 157 6.61 8.76 -4.66
N THR A 158 6.21 8.15 -3.57
CA THR A 158 5.87 8.82 -2.31
C THR A 158 6.92 8.46 -1.27
N SER A 159 6.96 7.23 -0.80
CA SER A 159 8.03 6.68 0.06
C SER A 159 8.96 5.71 -0.68
N ARG A 160 8.45 5.03 -1.71
CA ARG A 160 9.22 4.11 -2.58
C ARG A 160 8.82 4.28 -4.03
N VAL A 161 9.77 4.09 -4.94
CA VAL A 161 9.50 4.18 -6.38
C VAL A 161 8.65 3.01 -6.83
N LYS A 162 7.56 3.31 -7.52
CA LYS A 162 6.69 2.37 -8.21
C LYS A 162 6.58 2.74 -9.69
N THR A 163 6.58 1.73 -10.55
CA THR A 163 6.45 1.95 -11.99
C THR A 163 5.02 1.76 -12.42
N LEU A 164 4.37 2.86 -12.75
CA LEU A 164 2.96 2.91 -13.17
C LEU A 164 2.86 2.58 -14.66
N VAL A 165 2.08 1.56 -14.99
CA VAL A 165 1.90 1.11 -16.39
C VAL A 165 0.42 1.23 -16.76
N PRO A 166 0.03 2.21 -17.61
CA PRO A 166 -1.37 2.44 -17.97
C PRO A 166 -1.85 1.39 -18.97
N MET A 167 -2.63 0.42 -18.50
CA MET A 167 -3.22 -0.62 -19.34
C MET A 167 -4.47 -0.11 -20.04
N ARG A 168 -4.70 -0.61 -21.26
CA ARG A 168 -5.83 -0.22 -22.10
C ARG A 168 -7.19 -0.45 -21.42
N ASP A 169 -7.32 -1.58 -20.73
CA ASP A 169 -8.54 -2.00 -20.05
C ASP A 169 -8.26 -3.03 -18.93
N ALA A 170 -9.29 -3.35 -18.15
CA ALA A 170 -9.19 -4.33 -17.06
C ALA A 170 -8.93 -5.76 -17.57
N ALA A 171 -9.38 -6.12 -18.78
CA ALA A 171 -9.12 -7.44 -19.35
C ALA A 171 -7.63 -7.62 -19.64
N ALA A 172 -7.00 -6.63 -20.29
CA ALA A 172 -5.57 -6.62 -20.52
C ALA A 172 -4.76 -6.63 -19.21
N LEU A 173 -5.19 -5.87 -18.20
CA LEU A 173 -4.59 -5.87 -16.88
C LEU A 173 -4.64 -7.26 -16.22
N ASN A 174 -5.81 -7.89 -16.22
CA ASN A 174 -6.01 -9.19 -15.55
C ASN A 174 -5.41 -10.38 -16.30
N ALA A 175 -5.11 -10.22 -17.60
CA ALA A 175 -4.41 -11.22 -18.40
C ALA A 175 -2.88 -11.27 -18.15
N LEU A 176 -2.30 -10.28 -17.44
CA LEU A 176 -0.88 -10.26 -17.14
C LEU A 176 -0.44 -11.50 -16.34
N ALA A 177 0.65 -12.13 -16.77
CA ALA A 177 1.29 -13.25 -16.08
C ALA A 177 2.82 -13.11 -16.20
N PRO A 178 3.42 -12.05 -15.63
CA PRO A 178 4.84 -11.81 -15.76
C PRO A 178 5.67 -12.83 -14.99
N ASP A 179 6.86 -13.12 -15.53
CA ASP A 179 7.87 -13.87 -14.80
C ASP A 179 8.56 -12.99 -13.76
N SER A 180 8.70 -13.50 -12.52
CA SER A 180 9.27 -12.76 -11.40
C SER A 180 10.71 -12.31 -11.65
N SER A 181 11.52 -13.13 -12.34
CA SER A 181 12.92 -12.79 -12.65
C SER A 181 13.02 -11.64 -13.65
N GLY A 182 12.11 -11.61 -14.64
CA GLY A 182 11.99 -10.50 -15.59
C GLY A 182 11.56 -9.20 -14.90
N VAL A 183 10.60 -9.27 -13.98
CA VAL A 183 10.17 -8.14 -13.15
C VAL A 183 11.32 -7.61 -12.29
N GLU A 184 12.07 -8.48 -11.63
CA GLU A 184 13.23 -8.10 -10.81
C GLU A 184 14.30 -7.39 -11.63
N ALA A 185 14.66 -7.95 -12.78
CA ALA A 185 15.65 -7.36 -13.69
C ALA A 185 15.21 -5.98 -14.21
N ALA A 186 13.96 -5.83 -14.65
CA ALA A 186 13.42 -4.55 -15.11
C ALA A 186 13.40 -3.52 -13.97
N CYS A 187 12.88 -3.87 -12.80
CA CYS A 187 12.83 -2.99 -11.63
C CYS A 187 14.22 -2.52 -11.21
N SER A 188 15.22 -3.41 -11.22
CA SER A 188 16.61 -3.06 -10.88
C SER A 188 17.21 -2.06 -11.87
N ARG A 189 16.93 -2.24 -13.17
CA ARG A 189 17.38 -1.32 -14.23
C ARG A 189 16.82 0.10 -14.09
N ILE A 190 15.54 0.23 -13.72
CA ILE A 190 14.83 1.52 -13.67
C ILE A 190 14.74 2.12 -12.26
N GLY A 191 15.38 1.49 -11.26
CA GLY A 191 15.37 1.95 -9.88
C GLY A 191 13.98 1.86 -9.21
N SER A 192 13.16 0.88 -9.59
CA SER A 192 11.82 0.66 -9.04
C SER A 192 11.79 -0.45 -8.00
N THR A 193 10.83 -0.39 -7.08
CA THR A 193 10.57 -1.47 -6.10
C THR A 193 9.41 -2.38 -6.54
N GLY A 194 8.82 -2.14 -7.71
CA GLY A 194 7.78 -3.00 -8.29
C GLY A 194 7.06 -2.33 -9.44
N LEU A 195 6.52 -3.15 -10.34
CA LEU A 195 5.67 -2.73 -11.44
C LEU A 195 4.22 -2.66 -10.96
N TYR A 196 3.54 -1.58 -11.27
CA TYR A 196 2.16 -1.31 -10.88
C TYR A 196 1.30 -0.99 -12.10
N PRO A 197 0.97 -1.98 -12.93
CA PRO A 197 0.03 -1.80 -14.01
C PRO A 197 -1.37 -1.49 -13.45
N TYR A 198 -2.08 -0.57 -14.13
CA TYR A 198 -3.41 -0.13 -13.74
C TYR A 198 -4.30 0.11 -14.95
N ALA A 199 -5.62 0.00 -14.74
CA ALA A 199 -6.66 0.33 -15.72
C ALA A 199 -7.71 1.26 -15.12
N VAL A 200 -8.31 2.10 -15.95
CA VAL A 200 -9.45 2.93 -15.57
C VAL A 200 -10.72 2.08 -15.68
N LEU A 201 -11.51 1.97 -14.60
CA LEU A 201 -12.81 1.29 -14.59
C LEU A 201 -13.95 2.31 -14.78
N ASP A 202 -13.90 3.41 -14.04
CA ASP A 202 -14.87 4.49 -14.10
C ASP A 202 -14.16 5.83 -13.78
N GLY A 203 -13.88 6.61 -14.82
CA GLY A 203 -13.18 7.89 -14.67
C GLY A 203 -13.93 8.91 -13.81
N PRO A 204 -15.20 9.22 -14.07
CA PRO A 204 -16.04 10.11 -13.24
C PRO A 204 -16.10 9.70 -11.77
N ALA A 205 -16.18 8.41 -11.47
CA ALA A 205 -16.19 7.86 -10.12
C ALA A 205 -14.80 7.72 -9.49
N GLN A 206 -13.73 8.09 -10.20
CA GLN A 206 -12.33 7.92 -9.80
C GLN A 206 -12.03 6.48 -9.34
N LEU A 207 -12.55 5.49 -10.10
CA LEU A 207 -12.41 4.07 -9.83
C LEU A 207 -11.42 3.45 -10.81
N PHE A 208 -10.41 2.79 -10.25
CA PHE A 208 -9.31 2.15 -10.97
C PHE A 208 -9.14 0.71 -10.50
N GLU A 209 -8.49 -0.11 -11.33
CA GLU A 209 -8.01 -1.43 -10.92
C GLU A 209 -6.52 -1.49 -11.17
N ALA A 210 -5.77 -2.14 -10.26
CA ALA A 210 -4.33 -2.27 -10.37
C ALA A 210 -3.85 -3.65 -9.94
N ARG A 211 -2.62 -3.98 -10.33
CA ARG A 211 -1.89 -5.17 -9.87
C ARG A 211 -0.48 -4.77 -9.45
N GLN A 212 0.07 -5.43 -8.44
CA GLN A 212 1.41 -5.14 -7.95
C GLN A 212 2.32 -6.36 -8.12
N PHE A 213 3.34 -6.19 -8.95
CA PHE A 213 4.41 -7.16 -9.12
C PHE A 213 5.68 -6.61 -8.44
N PRO A 214 6.03 -7.13 -7.25
CA PRO A 214 7.17 -6.61 -6.47
C PRO A 214 8.50 -7.07 -7.06
N ARG A 215 9.57 -6.27 -6.85
CA ARG A 215 10.91 -6.61 -7.30
C ARG A 215 11.49 -7.83 -6.57
N SER A 216 11.32 -7.91 -5.24
CA SER A 216 12.04 -8.88 -4.41
C SER A 216 11.35 -9.16 -3.07
N SER A 217 10.04 -9.32 -3.05
CA SER A 217 9.27 -9.56 -1.80
C SER A 217 9.13 -11.03 -1.44
N GLY A 218 9.64 -11.95 -2.27
CA GLY A 218 9.51 -13.39 -2.04
C GLY A 218 8.19 -14.00 -2.53
N TYR A 219 7.32 -13.19 -3.12
CA TYR A 219 6.06 -13.61 -3.74
C TYR A 219 5.87 -12.85 -5.08
N PRO A 220 5.20 -13.48 -6.08
CA PRO A 220 5.11 -12.92 -7.43
C PRO A 220 4.17 -11.72 -7.54
N GLU A 221 3.16 -11.62 -6.69
CA GLU A 221 2.15 -10.56 -6.71
C GLU A 221 1.68 -10.24 -5.28
N ASP A 222 1.33 -8.97 -5.00
CA ASP A 222 0.80 -8.51 -3.73
C ASP A 222 -0.68 -8.16 -3.84
N ALA A 223 -1.49 -8.60 -2.87
CA ALA A 223 -2.94 -8.46 -2.90
C ALA A 223 -3.44 -7.03 -2.68
N ALA A 224 -2.73 -6.22 -1.89
CA ALA A 224 -3.05 -4.80 -1.67
C ALA A 224 -1.82 -4.02 -1.22
N THR A 225 -1.45 -2.98 -1.98
CA THR A 225 -0.21 -2.24 -1.79
C THR A 225 -0.48 -0.74 -1.61
N GLY A 226 -0.67 -0.29 -0.38
CA GLY A 226 -1.01 1.11 -0.08
C GLY A 226 -0.01 2.12 -0.64
N ILE A 227 1.30 1.87 -0.53
CA ILE A 227 2.35 2.76 -1.07
C ILE A 227 2.27 2.87 -2.60
N ALA A 228 1.91 1.79 -3.30
CA ALA A 228 1.75 1.83 -4.75
C ALA A 228 0.48 2.60 -5.15
N ALA A 229 -0.60 2.43 -4.41
CA ALA A 229 -1.83 3.20 -4.59
C ALA A 229 -1.59 4.70 -4.36
N ALA A 230 -0.83 5.07 -3.33
CA ALA A 230 -0.44 6.46 -3.09
C ALA A 230 0.37 7.03 -4.27
N ALA A 231 1.37 6.31 -4.76
CA ALA A 231 2.16 6.72 -5.92
C ALA A 231 1.29 6.84 -7.18
N LEU A 232 0.34 5.91 -7.39
CA LEU A 232 -0.60 5.95 -8.50
C LEU A 232 -1.46 7.22 -8.48
N ALA A 233 -1.97 7.63 -7.30
CA ALA A 233 -2.80 8.83 -7.19
C ALA A 233 -2.11 10.08 -7.74
N PHE A 234 -0.81 10.25 -7.48
CA PHE A 234 -0.02 11.35 -8.06
C PHE A 234 0.19 11.19 -9.58
N GLY A 235 0.36 9.95 -10.07
CA GLY A 235 0.41 9.66 -11.50
C GLY A 235 -0.90 10.02 -12.21
N LEU A 236 -2.03 9.63 -11.62
CA LEU A 236 -3.37 9.91 -12.14
C LEU A 236 -3.66 11.42 -12.17
N LEU A 237 -3.25 12.15 -11.10
CA LEU A 237 -3.38 13.60 -11.05
C LEU A 237 -2.56 14.27 -12.17
N ARG A 238 -1.31 13.86 -12.35
CA ARG A 238 -0.43 14.35 -13.41
C ARG A 238 -1.03 14.15 -14.80
N ASP A 239 -1.64 12.97 -15.04
CA ASP A 239 -2.22 12.60 -16.34
C ASP A 239 -3.63 13.15 -16.55
N GLY A 240 -4.18 13.92 -15.59
CA GLY A 240 -5.52 14.50 -15.65
C GLY A 240 -6.64 13.46 -15.58
N LEU A 241 -6.37 12.30 -14.98
CA LEU A 241 -7.35 11.20 -14.81
C LEU A 241 -8.17 11.33 -13.52
N VAL A 242 -7.73 12.16 -12.60
CA VAL A 242 -8.45 12.52 -11.37
C VAL A 242 -8.46 14.03 -11.20
N ALA A 243 -9.49 14.53 -10.52
CA ALA A 243 -9.61 15.95 -10.24
C ALA A 243 -8.62 16.38 -9.12
N PRO A 244 -8.17 17.66 -9.12
CA PRO A 244 -7.35 18.21 -8.05
C PRO A 244 -8.21 18.61 -6.85
N ASP A 245 -8.88 17.64 -6.26
CA ASP A 245 -9.76 17.76 -5.10
C ASP A 245 -9.50 16.62 -4.09
N ASP A 246 -10.26 16.60 -2.99
CA ASP A 246 -10.12 15.63 -1.91
C ASP A 246 -11.06 14.41 -2.05
N ARG A 247 -11.73 14.25 -3.20
CA ARG A 247 -12.56 13.07 -3.45
C ARG A 247 -11.70 11.81 -3.43
N PRO A 248 -12.23 10.71 -2.88
CA PRO A 248 -11.46 9.47 -2.81
C PRO A 248 -11.18 8.91 -4.21
N ILE A 249 -9.92 8.62 -4.46
CA ILE A 249 -9.46 7.79 -5.57
C ILE A 249 -9.55 6.36 -5.07
N ARG A 250 -10.36 5.53 -5.71
CA ARG A 250 -10.63 4.16 -5.31
C ARG A 250 -9.85 3.21 -6.23
N ILE A 251 -9.03 2.36 -5.63
CA ILE A 251 -8.15 1.44 -6.35
C ILE A 251 -8.46 0.02 -5.90
N LEU A 252 -9.03 -0.77 -6.82
CA LEU A 252 -9.23 -2.20 -6.63
C LEU A 252 -7.93 -2.93 -6.96
N GLN A 253 -7.54 -3.90 -6.14
CA GLN A 253 -6.34 -4.72 -6.34
C GLN A 253 -6.59 -6.16 -5.91
N GLY A 254 -5.82 -7.13 -6.42
CA GLY A 254 -5.88 -8.52 -5.97
C GLY A 254 -6.97 -9.37 -6.63
N ARG A 255 -7.70 -8.88 -7.64
CA ARG A 255 -8.74 -9.65 -8.34
C ARG A 255 -8.18 -10.94 -8.94
N ALA A 256 -7.06 -10.87 -9.64
CA ALA A 256 -6.42 -12.03 -10.25
C ALA A 256 -5.93 -13.06 -9.23
N MET A 257 -5.76 -12.66 -7.96
CA MET A 257 -5.38 -13.52 -6.85
C MET A 257 -6.61 -14.11 -6.10
N GLY A 258 -7.84 -13.77 -6.51
CA GLY A 258 -9.07 -14.14 -5.79
C GLY A 258 -9.24 -13.42 -4.44
N ARG A 259 -8.47 -12.34 -4.19
CA ARG A 259 -8.46 -11.55 -2.94
C ARG A 259 -8.73 -10.08 -3.24
N LEU A 260 -9.90 -9.77 -3.80
CA LEU A 260 -10.25 -8.40 -4.16
C LEU A 260 -10.17 -7.49 -2.94
N SER A 261 -9.37 -6.44 -3.08
CA SER A 261 -9.08 -5.43 -2.06
C SER A 261 -9.46 -4.05 -2.57
N GLU A 262 -9.74 -3.10 -1.69
CA GLU A 262 -10.00 -1.70 -2.04
C GLU A 262 -9.12 -0.77 -1.22
N ILE A 263 -8.30 0.01 -1.88
CA ILE A 263 -7.47 1.06 -1.29
C ILE A 263 -8.05 2.40 -1.70
N ARG A 264 -8.30 3.28 -0.74
CA ARG A 264 -8.75 4.65 -0.99
C ARG A 264 -7.61 5.62 -0.74
N VAL A 265 -7.43 6.56 -1.66
CA VAL A 265 -6.43 7.63 -1.56
C VAL A 265 -7.13 8.97 -1.68
N ARG A 266 -6.86 9.89 -0.74
CA ARG A 266 -7.30 11.30 -0.84
C ARG A 266 -6.08 12.17 -0.95
N LEU A 267 -5.99 12.96 -2.01
CA LEU A 267 -4.91 13.93 -2.18
C LEU A 267 -5.14 15.15 -1.29
N GLY A 268 -4.08 15.59 -0.61
CA GLY A 268 -4.09 16.84 0.16
C GLY A 268 -3.47 17.98 -0.66
N PHE A 269 -4.08 19.16 -0.62
CA PHE A 269 -3.63 20.30 -1.39
C PHE A 269 -3.32 21.50 -0.50
N ALA A 270 -2.29 22.26 -0.87
CA ALA A 270 -2.01 23.61 -0.38
C ALA A 270 -1.54 24.46 -1.56
N ASP A 271 -2.06 25.69 -1.67
CA ASP A 271 -1.74 26.62 -2.75
C ASP A 271 -1.84 26.00 -4.16
N GLY A 272 -2.85 25.16 -4.37
CA GLY A 272 -3.12 24.46 -5.64
C GLY A 272 -2.15 23.33 -5.97
N ARG A 273 -1.27 22.95 -5.06
CA ARG A 273 -0.30 21.85 -5.22
C ARG A 273 -0.62 20.69 -4.31
N ALA A 274 -0.49 19.48 -4.80
CA ALA A 274 -0.60 18.29 -3.97
C ALA A 274 0.61 18.19 -3.03
N ILE A 275 0.35 18.24 -1.71
CA ILE A 275 1.38 18.26 -0.65
C ILE A 275 1.54 16.92 0.06
N GLY A 276 0.70 15.95 -0.24
CA GLY A 276 0.67 14.62 0.35
C GLY A 276 -0.62 13.93 0.03
N CYS A 277 -0.85 12.78 0.64
CA CYS A 277 -2.15 12.11 0.58
C CYS A 277 -2.46 11.35 1.87
N LEU A 278 -3.72 10.98 2.02
CA LEU A 278 -4.20 10.03 3.02
C LEU A 278 -4.45 8.69 2.34
N LEU A 279 -3.94 7.62 2.94
CA LEU A 279 -4.30 6.25 2.62
C LEU A 279 -5.35 5.76 3.59
N GLU A 280 -6.47 5.27 3.05
CA GLU A 280 -7.59 4.73 3.81
C GLU A 280 -7.89 3.31 3.34
N GLY A 281 -8.36 2.47 4.25
CA GLY A 281 -8.83 1.12 3.92
C GLY A 281 -9.65 0.51 5.02
N ASP A 282 -10.54 -0.38 4.64
CA ASP A 282 -11.32 -1.16 5.59
C ASP A 282 -10.49 -2.32 6.13
N VAL A 283 -10.70 -2.65 7.39
CA VAL A 283 -10.00 -3.73 8.09
C VAL A 283 -11.04 -4.71 8.65
N ALA A 284 -10.72 -5.99 8.60
CA ALA A 284 -11.54 -7.02 9.22
C ALA A 284 -10.64 -8.02 9.97
N ILE A 285 -11.18 -8.69 10.99
CA ILE A 285 -10.50 -9.85 11.57
C ILE A 285 -10.38 -10.92 10.49
N SER A 286 -9.18 -11.46 10.31
CA SER A 286 -8.96 -12.50 9.29
C SER A 286 -9.71 -13.77 9.66
N ALA A 287 -10.40 -14.34 8.68
CA ALA A 287 -11.06 -15.64 8.83
C ALA A 287 -10.07 -16.81 8.75
N THR A 288 -8.81 -16.55 8.36
CA THR A 288 -7.76 -17.57 8.25
C THR A 288 -6.99 -17.63 9.56
N THR A 289 -7.01 -18.76 10.23
CA THR A 289 -6.19 -19.07 11.43
C THR A 289 -4.86 -19.69 11.04
#